data_96afd6433d51b4cbd7efd790440b31ba
#
_entry.id   96afd6433d51b4cbd7efd790440b31ba
#
_cell.length_a   1.000
_cell.length_b   1.000
_cell.length_c   1.000
_cell.angle_alpha   90.00
_cell.angle_beta   90.00
_cell.angle_gamma   90.00
#
_symmetry.space_group_name_H-M   'P 1'
#
loop_
_entity.id
_entity.type
_entity.pdbx_description
1 polymer ?
#
loop_
_entity_poly.entity_id
_entity_poly.type
_entity_poly.pdbx_seq_one_letter_code
_entity_poly.pdbx_strand_id
1 'polypeptide(L)'
;MPVPPPRAGETEEQFVQRCIPIEIGAGKSADVAAGICYSMYQNRNMSTQQRVHQKIARLAEEGPRGGIRKSPKAPKSDTKNPNPRRGSSRNKPGAASNTRNVKVPASVEKTLQNKADDFNERYKDKLGYGTSIAQLRTVYQRGVGAFQTSHSPRVSSQQQWAMARVNAYLYLIKNGRPQNKKYTGDNDLLPKGHPKSDKK
;
A
#
# COMPACT_ATOMS: atom_id res chain seq x y z
N MET A 1 -1.46 -32.38 -12.79
CA MET A 1 -2.68 -33.04 -12.29
C MET A 1 -2.93 -32.52 -10.88
N PRO A 2 -4.18 -32.28 -10.44
CA PRO A 2 -4.44 -31.88 -9.06
C PRO A 2 -4.06 -33.02 -8.11
N VAL A 3 -3.50 -32.66 -6.94
CA VAL A 3 -3.15 -33.64 -5.91
C VAL A 3 -4.41 -34.29 -5.37
N PRO A 4 -4.50 -35.63 -5.32
CA PRO A 4 -5.62 -36.31 -4.70
C PRO A 4 -5.70 -35.97 -3.19
N PRO A 5 -6.89 -35.88 -2.58
CA PRO A 5 -7.03 -35.60 -1.16
C PRO A 5 -6.41 -36.69 -0.28
N PRO A 6 -6.13 -36.41 1.00
CA PRO A 6 -5.67 -37.42 1.95
C PRO A 6 -6.64 -38.61 2.04
N ARG A 7 -6.09 -39.82 2.08
CA ARG A 7 -6.87 -41.07 2.17
C ARG A 7 -7.30 -41.30 3.61
N ALA A 8 -8.35 -42.10 3.79
CA ALA A 8 -8.77 -42.52 5.13
C ALA A 8 -7.65 -43.31 5.81
N GLY A 9 -7.24 -42.90 7.00
CA GLY A 9 -6.16 -43.54 7.76
C GLY A 9 -4.73 -43.18 7.35
N GLU A 10 -4.54 -42.35 6.30
CA GLU A 10 -3.23 -41.87 5.87
C GLU A 10 -2.67 -40.86 6.91
N THR A 11 -1.41 -41.06 7.32
CA THR A 11 -0.74 -40.12 8.24
C THR A 11 -0.29 -38.88 7.50
N GLU A 12 0.02 -37.81 8.26
CA GLU A 12 0.51 -36.56 7.69
C GLU A 12 1.78 -36.77 6.86
N GLU A 13 2.73 -37.53 7.40
CA GLU A 13 3.99 -37.84 6.72
C GLU A 13 3.78 -38.57 5.39
N GLN A 14 2.91 -39.63 5.41
CA GLN A 14 2.59 -40.39 4.22
C GLN A 14 1.93 -39.53 3.13
N PHE A 15 1.00 -38.69 3.54
CA PHE A 15 0.35 -37.76 2.61
C PHE A 15 1.35 -36.77 2.04
N VAL A 16 2.17 -36.13 2.88
CA VAL A 16 3.14 -35.12 2.47
C VAL A 16 4.19 -35.71 1.53
N GLN A 17 4.72 -36.91 1.82
CA GLN A 17 5.65 -37.63 0.93
C GLN A 17 5.07 -37.90 -0.45
N ARG A 18 3.79 -38.18 -0.56
CA ARG A 18 3.09 -38.42 -1.83
C ARG A 18 2.74 -37.10 -2.55
N CYS A 19 2.41 -36.08 -1.81
CA CYS A 19 1.92 -34.80 -2.32
C CYS A 19 3.04 -33.93 -2.90
N ILE A 20 4.16 -33.77 -2.20
CA ILE A 20 5.26 -32.87 -2.59
C ILE A 20 5.77 -33.14 -4.00
N PRO A 21 6.07 -34.37 -4.41
CA PRO A 21 6.55 -34.64 -5.77
C PRO A 21 5.55 -34.24 -6.86
N ILE A 22 4.25 -34.33 -6.59
CA ILE A 22 3.19 -33.97 -7.54
C ILE A 22 3.17 -32.44 -7.72
N GLU A 23 3.26 -31.68 -6.64
CA GLU A 23 3.28 -30.21 -6.68
C GLU A 23 4.59 -29.66 -7.32
N ILE A 24 5.73 -30.32 -7.07
CA ILE A 24 6.98 -29.99 -7.74
C ILE A 24 6.86 -30.28 -9.25
N GLY A 25 6.29 -31.42 -9.63
CA GLY A 25 6.01 -31.74 -11.03
C GLY A 25 5.03 -30.75 -11.70
N ALA A 26 4.21 -30.06 -10.92
CA ALA A 26 3.35 -28.97 -11.37
C ALA A 26 4.05 -27.59 -11.40
N GLY A 27 5.38 -27.54 -11.21
CA GLY A 27 6.20 -26.32 -11.32
C GLY A 27 6.31 -25.50 -10.05
N LYS A 28 5.99 -26.05 -8.88
CA LYS A 28 6.17 -25.37 -7.60
C LYS A 28 7.57 -25.58 -7.04
N SER A 29 8.11 -24.61 -6.32
CA SER A 29 9.34 -24.81 -5.54
C SER A 29 9.07 -25.78 -4.37
N ALA A 30 10.12 -26.47 -3.89
CA ALA A 30 10.00 -27.45 -2.80
C ALA A 30 9.34 -26.87 -1.55
N ASP A 31 9.70 -25.65 -1.15
CA ASP A 31 9.13 -24.97 0.03
C ASP A 31 7.63 -24.67 -0.15
N VAL A 32 7.25 -24.22 -1.34
CA VAL A 32 5.84 -23.94 -1.67
C VAL A 32 5.04 -25.24 -1.73
N ALA A 33 5.58 -26.30 -2.34
CA ALA A 33 4.95 -27.60 -2.42
C ALA A 33 4.73 -28.19 -1.01
N ALA A 34 5.72 -28.12 -0.15
CA ALA A 34 5.60 -28.54 1.25
C ALA A 34 4.49 -27.78 1.97
N GLY A 35 4.47 -26.45 1.90
CA GLY A 35 3.44 -25.62 2.53
C GLY A 35 2.02 -25.95 2.07
N ILE A 36 1.83 -26.20 0.76
CA ILE A 36 0.54 -26.64 0.20
C ILE A 36 0.13 -27.99 0.78
N CYS A 37 1.02 -28.98 0.79
CA CYS A 37 0.73 -30.34 1.22
C CYS A 37 0.38 -30.41 2.72
N TYR A 38 1.14 -29.72 3.58
CA TYR A 38 0.82 -29.62 5.00
C TYR A 38 -0.54 -28.96 5.23
N SER A 39 -0.82 -27.87 4.53
CA SER A 39 -2.11 -27.18 4.62
C SER A 39 -3.29 -28.06 4.17
N MET A 40 -3.11 -28.85 3.11
CA MET A 40 -4.15 -29.76 2.63
C MET A 40 -4.46 -30.86 3.67
N TYR A 41 -3.44 -31.42 4.32
CA TYR A 41 -3.63 -32.44 5.34
C TYR A 41 -4.31 -31.90 6.60
N GLN A 42 -3.84 -30.77 7.10
CA GLN A 42 -4.41 -30.11 8.29
C GLN A 42 -5.88 -29.73 8.09
N ASN A 43 -6.25 -29.34 6.87
CA ASN A 43 -7.62 -28.92 6.56
C ASN A 43 -8.52 -30.05 6.05
N ARG A 44 -8.07 -31.33 6.06
CA ARG A 44 -8.83 -32.48 5.51
C ARG A 44 -10.20 -32.70 6.13
N ASN A 45 -10.32 -32.44 7.44
CA ASN A 45 -11.53 -32.66 8.20
C ASN A 45 -12.41 -31.42 8.35
N MET A 46 -11.98 -30.29 7.76
CA MET A 46 -12.74 -29.06 7.85
C MET A 46 -13.87 -29.02 6.83
N SER A 47 -15.09 -28.76 7.30
CA SER A 47 -16.22 -28.49 6.42
C SER A 47 -15.98 -27.20 5.59
N THR A 48 -16.69 -27.07 4.48
CA THR A 48 -16.61 -25.86 3.65
C THR A 48 -16.93 -24.61 4.48
N GLN A 49 -17.90 -24.69 5.39
CA GLN A 49 -18.23 -23.58 6.29
C GLN A 49 -17.09 -23.23 7.25
N GLN A 50 -16.44 -24.23 7.84
CA GLN A 50 -15.28 -23.98 8.73
C GLN A 50 -14.10 -23.34 7.97
N ARG A 51 -13.83 -23.80 6.74
CA ARG A 51 -12.80 -23.17 5.88
C ARG A 51 -13.13 -21.71 5.56
N VAL A 52 -14.40 -21.42 5.28
CA VAL A 52 -14.86 -20.05 5.04
C VAL A 52 -14.72 -19.20 6.30
N HIS A 53 -15.15 -19.70 7.47
CA HIS A 53 -15.01 -18.98 8.74
C HIS A 53 -13.54 -18.74 9.11
N GLN A 54 -12.67 -19.74 8.94
CA GLN A 54 -11.23 -19.56 9.18
C GLN A 54 -10.61 -18.52 8.23
N LYS A 55 -11.03 -18.51 6.95
CA LYS A 55 -10.58 -17.50 5.99
C LYS A 55 -11.09 -16.11 6.32
N ILE A 56 -12.33 -16.00 6.78
CA ILE A 56 -12.92 -14.74 7.26
C ILE A 56 -12.19 -14.26 8.51
N ALA A 57 -11.91 -15.13 9.47
CA ALA A 57 -11.16 -14.81 10.69
C ALA A 57 -9.75 -14.28 10.35
N ARG A 58 -8.99 -14.98 9.50
CA ARG A 58 -7.68 -14.50 9.01
C ARG A 58 -7.78 -13.15 8.32
N LEU A 59 -8.81 -12.94 7.48
CA LEU A 59 -9.02 -11.65 6.81
C LEU A 59 -9.40 -10.54 7.80
N ALA A 60 -10.07 -10.88 8.91
CA ALA A 60 -10.38 -9.94 9.98
C ALA A 60 -9.13 -9.57 10.80
N GLU A 61 -8.24 -10.54 11.08
CA GLU A 61 -6.95 -10.30 11.75
C GLU A 61 -5.98 -9.51 10.85
N GLU A 62 -5.95 -9.82 9.55
CA GLU A 62 -5.13 -9.10 8.56
C GLU A 62 -5.68 -7.71 8.22
N GLY A 63 -6.91 -7.42 8.65
CA GLY A 63 -7.64 -6.21 8.28
C GLY A 63 -8.14 -6.24 6.83
N PRO A 64 -8.82 -5.20 6.37
CA PRO A 64 -9.34 -5.15 5.00
C PRO A 64 -8.19 -5.27 3.99
N ARG A 65 -8.39 -6.06 2.92
CA ARG A 65 -7.41 -6.23 1.83
C ARG A 65 -6.95 -4.85 1.36
N GLY A 66 -5.67 -4.58 1.49
CA GLY A 66 -5.08 -3.26 1.26
C GLY A 66 -4.94 -2.43 2.54
N GLY A 67 -5.04 -3.05 3.71
CA GLY A 67 -4.69 -2.42 4.99
C GLY A 67 -3.31 -1.78 4.97
N ILE A 68 -3.11 -0.79 5.82
CA ILE A 68 -1.84 -0.07 5.92
C ILE A 68 -0.85 -0.96 6.67
N ARG A 69 0.21 -1.40 6.01
CA ARG A 69 1.36 -2.03 6.67
C ARG A 69 2.26 -0.97 7.28
N LYS A 70 2.79 -1.28 8.47
CA LYS A 70 3.91 -0.51 9.00
C LYS A 70 5.16 -0.83 8.17
N SER A 71 5.89 0.21 7.76
CA SER A 71 7.21 0.01 7.19
C SER A 71 8.11 -0.66 8.23
N PRO A 72 9.06 -1.54 7.82
CA PRO A 72 10.09 -2.04 8.72
C PRO A 72 10.91 -0.93 9.38
N LYS A 73 10.98 0.25 8.75
CA LYS A 73 11.63 1.47 9.28
C LYS A 73 10.72 2.32 10.15
N ALA A 74 9.42 1.99 10.24
CA ALA A 74 8.53 2.70 11.13
C ALA A 74 8.94 2.46 12.58
N PRO A 75 8.93 3.48 13.45
CA PRO A 75 9.22 3.30 14.85
C PRO A 75 8.24 2.27 15.44
N LYS A 76 8.77 1.36 16.28
CA LYS A 76 7.93 0.41 17.02
C LYS A 76 6.87 1.21 17.77
N SER A 77 5.62 0.80 17.64
CA SER A 77 4.54 1.45 18.38
C SER A 77 4.86 1.34 19.86
N ASP A 78 4.86 2.46 20.53
CA ASP A 78 4.79 2.53 21.96
C ASP A 78 3.52 1.79 22.41
N THR A 79 3.59 0.94 23.42
CA THR A 79 2.43 0.22 23.97
C THR A 79 1.31 1.16 24.41
N LYS A 80 1.65 2.42 24.75
CA LYS A 80 0.71 3.49 25.09
C LYS A 80 0.09 4.19 23.87
N ASN A 81 0.68 4.02 22.67
CA ASN A 81 0.16 4.62 21.44
C ASN A 81 0.27 3.63 20.28
N PRO A 82 -0.67 2.66 20.18
CA PRO A 82 -0.67 1.66 19.12
C PRO A 82 -0.90 2.26 17.73
N ASN A 83 -1.28 3.53 17.64
CA ASN A 83 -1.49 4.22 16.37
C ASN A 83 -0.32 5.17 16.04
N PRO A 84 0.67 4.73 15.24
CA PRO A 84 1.83 5.55 14.89
C PRO A 84 1.48 6.83 14.10
N ARG A 85 0.22 6.97 13.64
CA ARG A 85 -0.25 8.17 12.94
C ARG A 85 -0.46 9.37 13.89
N ARG A 86 -0.62 9.12 15.19
CA ARG A 86 -0.83 10.18 16.18
C ARG A 86 0.47 10.70 16.80
N GLY A 87 1.60 10.25 16.29
CA GLY A 87 2.90 10.63 16.80
C GLY A 87 3.31 9.78 18.00
N SER A 88 4.52 9.27 17.96
CA SER A 88 5.27 8.77 19.10
C SER A 88 6.31 9.81 19.46
N SER A 89 7.04 9.62 20.57
CA SER A 89 8.20 10.45 20.88
C SER A 89 9.24 10.50 19.75
N ARG A 90 9.27 9.47 18.90
CA ARG A 90 10.12 9.37 17.71
C ARG A 90 9.48 9.88 16.42
N ASN A 91 8.16 9.93 16.36
CA ASN A 91 7.42 10.31 15.17
C ASN A 91 6.35 11.34 15.55
N LYS A 92 6.79 12.57 15.77
CA LYS A 92 5.92 13.70 16.14
C LYS A 92 4.82 13.90 15.09
N PRO A 93 3.63 14.36 15.48
CA PRO A 93 2.59 14.75 14.52
C PRO A 93 3.18 15.72 13.49
N GLY A 94 2.92 15.46 12.20
CA GLY A 94 3.48 16.27 11.11
C GLY A 94 4.92 15.91 10.69
N ALA A 95 5.58 14.95 11.32
CA ALA A 95 6.92 14.52 10.91
C ALA A 95 6.99 14.03 9.46
N ALA A 96 5.91 13.41 8.96
CA ALA A 96 5.79 13.02 7.55
C ALA A 96 5.72 14.23 6.58
N SER A 97 5.44 15.42 7.10
CA SER A 97 5.44 16.67 6.32
C SER A 97 6.83 17.33 6.28
N ASN A 98 7.78 16.84 7.07
CA ASN A 98 9.15 17.36 7.05
C ASN A 98 9.91 16.75 5.86
N THR A 99 9.93 17.49 4.77
CA THR A 99 10.48 17.06 3.48
C THR A 99 11.94 17.49 3.26
N ARG A 100 12.54 18.22 4.20
CA ARG A 100 13.84 18.90 4.02
C ARG A 100 14.99 17.95 3.65
N ASN A 101 14.95 16.71 4.09
CA ASN A 101 16.02 15.72 3.87
C ASN A 101 15.70 14.70 2.76
N VAL A 102 14.57 14.84 2.07
CA VAL A 102 14.20 13.92 1.00
C VAL A 102 14.76 14.43 -0.33
N LYS A 103 15.84 13.81 -0.79
CA LYS A 103 16.37 14.07 -2.13
C LYS A 103 15.47 13.42 -3.19
N VAL A 104 15.08 14.19 -4.19
CA VAL A 104 14.30 13.69 -5.33
C VAL A 104 15.30 13.33 -6.45
N PRO A 105 15.29 12.10 -6.97
CA PRO A 105 16.16 11.71 -8.09
C PRO A 105 15.85 12.53 -9.36
N ALA A 106 16.87 12.81 -10.18
CA ALA A 106 16.72 13.59 -11.40
C ALA A 106 15.68 13.00 -12.39
N SER A 107 15.61 11.68 -12.48
CA SER A 107 14.60 10.98 -13.30
C SER A 107 13.17 11.25 -12.82
N VAL A 108 12.97 11.31 -11.49
CA VAL A 108 11.69 11.65 -10.89
C VAL A 108 11.37 13.12 -11.11
N GLU A 109 12.34 14.02 -10.96
CA GLU A 109 12.17 15.45 -11.25
C GLU A 109 11.64 15.67 -12.67
N LYS A 110 12.28 15.04 -13.67
CA LYS A 110 11.83 15.11 -15.07
C LYS A 110 10.38 14.59 -15.21
N THR A 111 10.03 13.51 -14.52
CA THR A 111 8.66 12.96 -14.54
C THR A 111 7.66 13.94 -13.91
N LEU A 112 8.03 14.60 -12.80
CA LEU A 112 7.19 15.59 -12.15
C LEU A 112 7.00 16.84 -13.02
N GLN A 113 8.05 17.27 -13.71
CA GLN A 113 7.98 18.39 -14.67
C GLN A 113 6.99 18.06 -15.79
N ASN A 114 7.17 16.91 -16.46
CA ASN A 114 6.28 16.49 -17.54
C ASN A 114 4.80 16.40 -17.06
N LYS A 115 4.57 15.90 -15.84
CA LYS A 115 3.21 15.85 -15.27
C LYS A 115 2.62 17.24 -14.99
N ALA A 116 3.45 18.20 -14.57
CA ALA A 116 3.00 19.57 -14.33
C ALA A 116 2.64 20.25 -15.65
N ASP A 117 3.50 20.07 -16.67
CA ASP A 117 3.32 20.67 -17.99
C ASP A 117 2.08 20.08 -18.69
N ASP A 118 1.95 18.74 -18.74
CA ASP A 118 0.77 18.04 -19.26
C ASP A 118 -0.53 18.48 -18.57
N PHE A 119 -0.48 18.63 -17.25
CA PHE A 119 -1.64 19.07 -16.49
C PHE A 119 -2.03 20.50 -16.84
N ASN A 120 -1.06 21.39 -16.88
CA ASN A 120 -1.28 22.80 -17.17
C ASN A 120 -1.79 23.01 -18.61
N GLU A 121 -1.20 22.33 -19.59
CA GLU A 121 -1.62 22.38 -20.98
C GLU A 121 -3.10 21.96 -21.15
N ARG A 122 -3.52 20.91 -20.45
CA ARG A 122 -4.87 20.37 -20.62
C ARG A 122 -5.94 21.06 -19.80
N TYR A 123 -5.60 21.60 -18.63
CA TYR A 123 -6.59 21.95 -17.62
C TYR A 123 -6.46 23.39 -17.09
N LYS A 124 -5.32 24.06 -17.19
CA LYS A 124 -5.09 25.37 -16.58
C LYS A 124 -6.10 26.40 -17.05
N ASP A 125 -6.33 26.49 -18.35
CA ASP A 125 -7.27 27.46 -18.93
C ASP A 125 -8.72 27.19 -18.55
N LYS A 126 -9.07 25.91 -18.46
CA LYS A 126 -10.44 25.48 -18.10
C LYS A 126 -10.75 25.67 -16.62
N LEU A 127 -9.75 25.53 -15.76
CA LEU A 127 -9.92 25.60 -14.31
C LEU A 127 -9.63 27.00 -13.75
N GLY A 128 -8.92 27.84 -14.48
CA GLY A 128 -8.43 29.14 -14.02
C GLY A 128 -7.23 29.03 -13.06
N TYR A 129 -6.71 27.82 -12.81
CA TYR A 129 -5.53 27.55 -12.00
C TYR A 129 -4.79 26.32 -12.50
N GLY A 130 -3.50 26.25 -12.21
CA GLY A 130 -2.63 25.14 -12.60
C GLY A 130 -1.85 24.58 -11.42
N THR A 131 -0.85 23.77 -11.71
CA THR A 131 0.09 23.24 -10.72
C THR A 131 1.53 23.56 -11.11
N SER A 132 2.43 23.55 -10.14
CA SER A 132 3.86 23.78 -10.36
C SER A 132 4.67 22.54 -9.99
N ILE A 133 5.87 22.41 -10.59
CA ILE A 133 6.81 21.35 -10.21
C ILE A 133 7.14 21.42 -8.71
N ALA A 134 7.24 22.60 -8.12
CA ALA A 134 7.52 22.78 -6.71
C ALA A 134 6.42 22.16 -5.83
N GLN A 135 5.16 22.33 -6.21
CA GLN A 135 4.03 21.67 -5.52
C GLN A 135 4.12 20.15 -5.66
N LEU A 136 4.31 19.63 -6.88
CA LEU A 136 4.40 18.20 -7.12
C LEU A 136 5.61 17.57 -6.42
N ARG A 137 6.74 18.28 -6.38
CA ARG A 137 7.94 17.87 -5.62
C ARG A 137 7.63 17.74 -4.14
N THR A 138 6.96 18.72 -3.54
CA THR A 138 6.59 18.69 -2.13
C THR A 138 5.63 17.53 -1.83
N VAL A 139 4.62 17.32 -2.69
CA VAL A 139 3.70 16.16 -2.56
C VAL A 139 4.43 14.83 -2.65
N TYR A 140 5.37 14.70 -3.59
CA TYR A 140 6.21 13.51 -3.74
C TYR A 140 7.04 13.27 -2.49
N GLN A 141 7.73 14.28 -1.98
CA GLN A 141 8.55 14.19 -0.77
C GLN A 141 7.72 13.79 0.47
N ARG A 142 6.51 14.35 0.61
CA ARG A 142 5.55 13.92 1.64
C ARG A 142 5.12 12.46 1.45
N GLY A 143 4.97 12.01 0.20
CA GLY A 143 4.70 10.62 -0.13
C GLY A 143 5.82 9.69 0.32
N VAL A 144 7.07 10.06 0.06
CA VAL A 144 8.26 9.34 0.53
C VAL A 144 8.29 9.24 2.05
N GLY A 145 8.05 10.35 2.77
CA GLY A 145 7.99 10.35 4.23
C GLY A 145 6.84 9.48 4.78
N ALA A 146 5.68 9.55 4.15
CA ALA A 146 4.53 8.74 4.55
C ALA A 146 4.77 7.23 4.34
N PHE A 147 5.48 6.83 3.28
CA PHE A 147 5.85 5.44 3.06
C PHE A 147 6.71 4.87 4.18
N GLN A 148 7.62 5.68 4.73
CA GLN A 148 8.48 5.26 5.84
C GLN A 148 7.70 5.02 7.14
N THR A 149 6.55 5.64 7.31
CA THR A 149 5.71 5.46 8.50
C THR A 149 4.65 4.39 8.32
N SER A 150 3.99 4.36 7.17
CA SER A 150 2.96 3.37 6.86
C SER A 150 2.62 3.38 5.37
N HIS A 151 2.44 2.19 4.78
CA HIS A 151 2.06 2.04 3.38
C HIS A 151 1.15 0.83 3.17
N SER A 152 0.48 0.79 2.02
CA SER A 152 -0.32 -0.38 1.63
C SER A 152 0.57 -1.58 1.35
N PRO A 153 0.18 -2.80 1.77
CA PRO A 153 0.94 -4.03 1.49
C PRO A 153 1.19 -4.30 0.01
N ARG A 154 0.34 -3.75 -0.86
CA ARG A 154 0.44 -3.93 -2.31
C ARG A 154 1.52 -3.07 -2.95
N VAL A 155 2.02 -2.08 -2.23
CA VAL A 155 3.03 -1.15 -2.76
C VAL A 155 4.38 -1.53 -2.18
N SER A 156 5.26 -2.03 -3.03
CA SER A 156 6.59 -2.51 -2.66
C SER A 156 7.66 -1.43 -2.70
N SER A 157 7.43 -0.33 -3.42
CA SER A 157 8.44 0.72 -3.54
C SER A 157 7.96 2.08 -3.05
N GLN A 158 8.88 2.78 -2.41
CA GLN A 158 8.72 4.14 -1.93
C GLN A 158 8.38 5.13 -3.06
N GLN A 159 8.99 4.93 -4.24
CA GLN A 159 8.74 5.77 -5.41
C GLN A 159 7.32 5.59 -5.96
N GLN A 160 6.85 4.34 -6.04
CA GLN A 160 5.47 4.05 -6.46
C GLN A 160 4.45 4.70 -5.51
N TRP A 161 4.67 4.59 -4.20
CA TRP A 161 3.80 5.21 -3.20
C TRP A 161 3.76 6.74 -3.33
N ALA A 162 4.94 7.36 -3.45
CA ALA A 162 5.06 8.80 -3.59
C ALA A 162 4.42 9.29 -4.90
N MET A 163 4.62 8.56 -6.01
CA MET A 163 4.03 8.91 -7.28
C MET A 163 2.50 8.72 -7.30
N ALA A 164 1.98 7.69 -6.61
CA ALA A 164 0.54 7.52 -6.41
C ALA A 164 -0.08 8.72 -5.66
N ARG A 165 0.64 9.27 -4.67
CA ARG A 165 0.22 10.49 -3.97
C ARG A 165 0.20 11.71 -4.89
N VAL A 166 1.21 11.86 -5.76
CA VAL A 166 1.22 12.92 -6.79
C VAL A 166 0.00 12.79 -7.72
N ASN A 167 -0.31 11.59 -8.18
CA ASN A 167 -1.48 11.37 -9.04
C ASN A 167 -2.80 11.69 -8.31
N ALA A 168 -2.91 11.34 -7.02
CA ALA A 168 -4.07 11.68 -6.19
C ALA A 168 -4.22 13.21 -6.01
N TYR A 169 -3.11 13.92 -5.87
CA TYR A 169 -3.08 15.38 -5.80
C TYR A 169 -3.52 16.04 -7.13
N LEU A 170 -3.02 15.56 -8.27
CA LEU A 170 -3.47 16.03 -9.59
C LEU A 170 -4.97 15.77 -9.82
N TYR A 171 -5.46 14.60 -9.36
CA TYR A 171 -6.89 14.31 -9.39
C TYR A 171 -7.70 15.31 -8.55
N LEU A 172 -7.21 15.64 -7.33
CA LEU A 172 -7.85 16.62 -6.45
C LEU A 172 -7.92 18.00 -7.13
N ILE A 173 -6.81 18.48 -7.73
CA ILE A 173 -6.78 19.76 -8.43
C ILE A 173 -7.78 19.77 -9.59
N LYS A 174 -7.79 18.72 -10.40
CA LYS A 174 -8.66 18.61 -11.58
C LYS A 174 -10.14 18.60 -11.22
N ASN A 175 -10.53 17.83 -10.20
CA ASN A 175 -11.95 17.52 -9.91
C ASN A 175 -12.52 18.35 -8.75
N GLY A 176 -11.75 19.24 -8.15
CA GLY A 176 -12.17 20.02 -6.98
C GLY A 176 -12.45 19.19 -5.72
N ARG A 177 -12.27 17.87 -5.79
CA ARG A 177 -12.52 16.92 -4.71
C ARG A 177 -11.53 15.76 -4.76
N PRO A 178 -11.12 15.21 -3.61
CA PRO A 178 -10.25 14.04 -3.60
C PRO A 178 -11.02 12.78 -4.01
N GLN A 179 -10.32 11.83 -4.63
CA GLN A 179 -10.86 10.49 -4.91
C GLN A 179 -11.17 9.74 -3.61
N ASN A 180 -10.29 9.85 -2.63
CA ASN A 180 -10.50 9.35 -1.28
C ASN A 180 -10.84 10.52 -0.35
N LYS A 181 -12.03 10.52 0.26
CA LYS A 181 -12.50 11.59 1.17
C LYS A 181 -11.54 11.87 2.33
N LYS A 182 -10.72 10.89 2.73
CA LYS A 182 -9.71 11.03 3.80
C LYS A 182 -8.41 11.71 3.34
N TYR A 183 -8.24 11.96 2.05
CA TYR A 183 -7.06 12.62 1.52
C TYR A 183 -7.18 14.14 1.66
N THR A 184 -6.62 14.65 2.74
CA THR A 184 -6.62 16.09 3.07
C THR A 184 -5.21 16.64 3.33
N GLY A 185 -4.21 15.77 3.35
CA GLY A 185 -2.86 16.11 3.80
C GLY A 185 -2.06 17.05 2.90
N ASP A 186 -2.59 17.40 1.70
CA ASP A 186 -1.93 18.30 0.76
C ASP A 186 -2.83 19.48 0.36
N ASN A 187 -3.90 19.75 1.11
CA ASN A 187 -4.79 20.89 0.84
C ASN A 187 -4.07 22.25 0.97
N ASP A 188 -3.06 22.33 1.83
CA ASP A 188 -2.21 23.49 2.01
C ASP A 188 -1.36 23.85 0.76
N LEU A 189 -1.15 22.88 -0.13
CA LEU A 189 -0.42 23.07 -1.38
C LEU A 189 -1.31 23.45 -2.55
N LEU A 190 -2.63 23.41 -2.38
CA LEU A 190 -3.56 23.70 -3.48
C LEU A 190 -3.37 25.13 -4.02
N PRO A 191 -3.56 25.32 -5.34
CA PRO A 191 -3.47 26.64 -5.94
C PRO A 191 -4.54 27.58 -5.39
N LYS A 192 -4.25 28.87 -5.43
CA LYS A 192 -5.25 29.91 -5.12
C LYS A 192 -6.40 29.79 -6.11
N GLY A 193 -7.62 29.92 -5.64
CA GLY A 193 -8.84 29.73 -6.44
C GLY A 193 -9.38 28.30 -6.48
N HIS A 194 -8.64 27.31 -5.97
CA HIS A 194 -9.17 25.97 -5.87
C HIS A 194 -10.22 25.87 -4.74
N PRO A 195 -11.37 25.15 -4.93
CA PRO A 195 -12.48 25.12 -3.96
C PRO A 195 -12.11 24.63 -2.54
N LYS A 196 -11.04 23.85 -2.42
CA LYS A 196 -10.55 23.31 -1.15
C LYS A 196 -9.22 23.93 -0.70
N SER A 197 -8.82 25.05 -1.31
CA SER A 197 -7.61 25.74 -0.90
C SER A 197 -7.85 26.55 0.36
N ASP A 198 -6.95 26.44 1.32
CA ASP A 198 -6.92 27.30 2.51
C ASP A 198 -6.36 28.70 2.21
N LYS A 199 -5.86 28.89 0.97
CA LYS A 199 -5.30 30.17 0.49
C LYS A 199 -6.44 31.02 -0.11
N LYS A 200 -6.93 31.95 0.67
CA LYS A 200 -7.86 32.99 0.20
C LYS A 200 -7.11 34.08 -0.57
#